data_fbea9a3b54fa68b047ecccf7a264b72a
#
_entry.id   fbea9a3b54fa68b047ecccf7a264b72a
#
_cell.length_a   1.000
_cell.length_b   1.000
_cell.length_c   1.000
_cell.angle_alpha   90.00
_cell.angle_beta   90.00
_cell.angle_gamma   90.00
#
_symmetry.space_group_name_H-M   'P 1'
#
loop_
_entity.id
_entity.type
_entity.pdbx_description
1 polymer ?
#
loop_
_entity_poly.entity_id
_entity_poly.type
_entity_poly.pdbx_seq_one_letter_code
_entity_poly.pdbx_strand_id
1 'polypeptide(L)'
;ILNEENFSIKNEISYKSFNLRSLQAAFVFEKIDSFLKKGLQAKDIVVITPDEKFSEILKLYDKHNFLNLAGGVSIKNTHFYHKLNSLYKSIKDDEYELKDLNLNEDTKLNLHTCNLHIFNCADKFQEMKKNFDKNIEFEFFQNFIEELLADSEEELVIKIKEELAFIKELVRVHELSFCQILELFFMQIDGIKLSSVGGGEVTIMGLLESRGLRYDGVIIVDFNDEFIPKRVSSELFLNNEIRKKAGLITHAQRENLQRHYYYTLMAKAKLVGISYVENEEKIKSRFLDELEFFLVEDKVYSDNAYIKYFQENECKFNLEPITHIKAEHDYFKKALTFSRFHILINYGLNYYYKYVLGLKEPKILDNNLKANELGSFIHKALEEYYNQNKNLNYFDYEKFMDIVKNLKDKEIDALNLALIQVMFKEFEILENEHFKQDYMVEKCEFEQNKEFISDNGVKITAFGRIDRLDNNAYERLIIDYKSGKIDEKTYQLAFYVFLLESKDMLANTKACFYDLKNMKIVYENFTNEKVQELKNLLNELAKEPLEKEFFNQKSDNNYSPYTMLYKKEFKL
;
A
#
# COMPACT_ATOMS: atom_id res chain seq x y z
N ILE A 1 0.74 -36.46 -40.96
CA ILE A 1 1.84 -37.23 -41.57
C ILE A 1 2.96 -36.21 -41.75
N LEU A 2 3.85 -36.09 -40.76
CA LEU A 2 5.04 -35.31 -40.87
C LEU A 2 6.18 -36.24 -41.23
N ASN A 3 6.78 -36.06 -42.39
CA ASN A 3 7.98 -36.80 -42.78
C ASN A 3 9.12 -36.42 -41.82
N GLU A 4 9.65 -37.37 -41.11
CA GLU A 4 10.75 -37.23 -40.15
C GLU A 4 12.06 -36.72 -40.78
N GLU A 5 12.17 -36.68 -42.10
CA GLU A 5 13.43 -36.39 -42.82
C GLU A 5 13.81 -34.91 -42.96
N ASN A 6 12.97 -33.94 -42.49
CA ASN A 6 13.21 -32.51 -42.79
C ASN A 6 13.47 -31.59 -41.61
N PHE A 7 13.65 -32.10 -40.40
CA PHE A 7 13.94 -31.31 -39.22
C PHE A 7 15.31 -31.60 -38.62
N SER A 8 16.38 -31.25 -39.31
CA SER A 8 17.70 -31.20 -38.68
C SER A 8 17.98 -29.76 -38.24
N ILE A 9 18.03 -29.51 -36.94
CA ILE A 9 18.66 -28.33 -36.38
C ILE A 9 20.14 -28.42 -36.73
N LYS A 10 20.65 -27.50 -37.54
CA LYS A 10 22.05 -27.50 -37.98
C LYS A 10 22.91 -26.50 -37.19
N ASN A 11 22.28 -25.71 -36.37
CA ASN A 11 22.92 -24.58 -35.68
C ASN A 11 23.11 -24.86 -34.20
N GLU A 12 24.20 -24.39 -33.65
CA GLU A 12 24.43 -24.38 -32.20
C GLU A 12 23.39 -23.49 -31.52
N ILE A 13 22.78 -23.99 -30.45
CA ILE A 13 21.83 -23.26 -29.62
C ILE A 13 22.56 -22.84 -28.36
N SER A 14 22.78 -21.54 -28.18
CA SER A 14 23.34 -21.04 -26.94
C SER A 14 22.27 -21.01 -25.84
N TYR A 15 22.59 -21.51 -24.64
CA TYR A 15 21.67 -21.49 -23.53
C TYR A 15 22.30 -21.00 -22.24
N LYS A 16 21.49 -20.43 -21.35
CA LYS A 16 21.89 -20.01 -20.00
C LYS A 16 20.78 -20.21 -18.97
N SER A 17 21.16 -20.78 -17.82
CA SER A 17 20.29 -20.83 -16.64
C SER A 17 20.50 -19.64 -15.73
N PHE A 18 19.45 -19.22 -15.01
CA PHE A 18 19.47 -18.15 -14.04
C PHE A 18 18.73 -18.53 -12.78
N ASN A 19 19.19 -18.04 -11.62
CA ASN A 19 18.47 -18.23 -10.35
C ASN A 19 17.21 -17.33 -10.27
N LEU A 20 17.23 -16.17 -10.92
CA LEU A 20 16.15 -15.19 -10.91
C LEU A 20 15.60 -14.94 -12.32
N ARG A 21 14.28 -14.92 -12.42
CA ARG A 21 13.57 -14.72 -13.70
C ARG A 21 13.92 -13.39 -14.38
N SER A 22 14.05 -12.32 -13.60
CA SER A 22 14.37 -10.97 -14.12
C SER A 22 15.71 -10.91 -14.84
N LEU A 23 16.70 -11.73 -14.46
CA LEU A 23 18.02 -11.74 -15.11
C LEU A 23 17.97 -12.17 -16.58
N GLN A 24 16.96 -12.91 -16.97
CA GLN A 24 16.74 -13.28 -18.37
C GLN A 24 16.50 -12.04 -19.26
N ALA A 25 16.00 -10.92 -18.70
CA ALA A 25 15.85 -9.69 -19.48
C ALA A 25 17.22 -9.14 -19.93
N ALA A 26 18.20 -9.12 -19.05
CA ALA A 26 19.57 -8.72 -19.43
C ALA A 26 20.20 -9.65 -20.48
N PHE A 27 19.92 -10.96 -20.37
CA PHE A 27 20.31 -11.93 -21.37
C PHE A 27 19.70 -11.65 -22.75
N VAL A 28 18.42 -11.24 -22.80
CA VAL A 28 17.78 -10.86 -24.07
C VAL A 28 18.53 -9.71 -24.74
N PHE A 29 18.82 -8.63 -24.00
CA PHE A 29 19.56 -7.49 -24.57
C PHE A 29 20.98 -7.84 -24.97
N GLU A 30 21.68 -8.69 -24.21
CA GLU A 30 23.00 -9.21 -24.57
C GLU A 30 22.93 -10.01 -25.86
N LYS A 31 21.95 -10.91 -26.00
CA LYS A 31 21.80 -11.71 -27.22
C LYS A 31 21.43 -10.87 -28.43
N ILE A 32 20.59 -9.86 -28.28
CA ILE A 32 20.30 -8.90 -29.35
C ILE A 32 21.60 -8.23 -29.81
N ASP A 33 22.39 -7.67 -28.88
CA ASP A 33 23.67 -7.04 -29.20
C ASP A 33 24.63 -8.03 -29.88
N SER A 34 24.77 -9.24 -29.36
CA SER A 34 25.59 -10.30 -29.93
C SER A 34 25.18 -10.67 -31.36
N PHE A 35 23.88 -10.78 -31.62
CA PHE A 35 23.33 -11.12 -32.93
C PHE A 35 23.52 -9.99 -33.93
N LEU A 36 23.36 -8.73 -33.53
CA LEU A 36 23.66 -7.58 -34.35
C LEU A 36 25.15 -7.51 -34.71
N LYS A 37 26.07 -7.76 -33.77
CA LYS A 37 27.52 -7.82 -33.99
C LYS A 37 27.91 -8.96 -34.94
N LYS A 38 27.13 -10.05 -35.00
CA LYS A 38 27.31 -11.14 -35.97
C LYS A 38 26.67 -10.85 -37.34
N GLY A 39 26.12 -9.66 -37.55
CA GLY A 39 25.64 -9.18 -38.83
C GLY A 39 24.15 -9.41 -39.11
N LEU A 40 23.37 -9.79 -38.13
CA LEU A 40 21.92 -9.86 -38.28
C LEU A 40 21.32 -8.45 -38.24
N GLN A 41 20.17 -8.27 -38.92
CA GLN A 41 19.41 -7.02 -38.82
C GLN A 41 18.40 -7.14 -37.66
N ALA A 42 18.15 -6.03 -36.98
CA ALA A 42 17.26 -6.01 -35.82
C ALA A 42 15.83 -6.55 -36.13
N LYS A 43 15.29 -6.22 -37.31
CA LYS A 43 13.99 -6.69 -37.80
C LYS A 43 13.90 -8.22 -38.02
N ASP A 44 15.07 -8.87 -38.19
CA ASP A 44 15.15 -10.32 -38.40
C ASP A 44 15.38 -11.08 -37.08
N ILE A 45 15.33 -10.37 -35.94
CA ILE A 45 15.46 -10.92 -34.58
C ILE A 45 14.09 -10.95 -33.91
N VAL A 46 13.75 -12.08 -33.30
CA VAL A 46 12.54 -12.25 -32.52
C VAL A 46 12.85 -12.74 -31.10
N VAL A 47 12.14 -12.21 -30.14
CA VAL A 47 12.11 -12.70 -28.75
C VAL A 47 10.79 -13.39 -28.50
N ILE A 48 10.84 -14.67 -28.17
CA ILE A 48 9.66 -15.48 -27.84
C ILE A 48 9.46 -15.50 -26.32
N THR A 49 8.31 -15.04 -25.89
CA THR A 49 7.88 -15.05 -24.50
C THR A 49 6.73 -16.04 -24.31
N PRO A 50 6.99 -17.24 -23.76
CA PRO A 50 5.94 -18.24 -23.50
C PRO A 50 4.89 -17.75 -22.51
N ASP A 51 5.29 -16.92 -21.57
CA ASP A 51 4.42 -16.14 -20.68
C ASP A 51 4.45 -14.66 -21.09
N GLU A 52 3.31 -14.14 -21.50
CA GLU A 52 3.17 -12.74 -21.95
C GLU A 52 3.60 -11.73 -20.87
N LYS A 53 3.51 -12.08 -19.58
CA LYS A 53 3.95 -11.21 -18.48
C LYS A 53 5.44 -10.90 -18.52
N PHE A 54 6.25 -11.75 -19.15
CA PHE A 54 7.67 -11.47 -19.31
C PHE A 54 7.94 -10.29 -20.25
N SER A 55 7.08 -10.05 -21.22
CA SER A 55 7.19 -8.90 -22.12
C SER A 55 7.09 -7.56 -21.36
N GLU A 56 6.35 -7.53 -20.24
CA GLU A 56 6.27 -6.36 -19.36
C GLU A 56 7.62 -6.09 -18.67
N ILE A 57 8.29 -7.15 -18.21
CA ILE A 57 9.64 -7.04 -17.64
C ILE A 57 10.62 -6.50 -18.68
N LEU A 58 10.58 -7.02 -19.91
CA LEU A 58 11.45 -6.53 -20.99
C LEU A 58 11.19 -5.06 -21.29
N LYS A 59 9.93 -4.63 -21.29
CA LYS A 59 9.58 -3.23 -21.55
C LYS A 59 10.09 -2.27 -20.48
N LEU A 60 10.11 -2.69 -19.21
CA LEU A 60 10.68 -1.87 -18.11
C LEU A 60 12.16 -1.53 -18.33
N TYR A 61 12.92 -2.44 -18.96
CA TYR A 61 14.35 -2.27 -19.21
C TYR A 61 14.68 -1.74 -20.61
N ASP A 62 13.68 -1.61 -21.48
CA ASP A 62 13.83 -1.09 -22.84
C ASP A 62 13.80 0.45 -22.87
N LYS A 63 14.85 1.09 -22.35
CA LYS A 63 14.96 2.56 -22.26
C LYS A 63 14.98 3.27 -23.61
N HIS A 64 15.37 2.59 -24.65
CA HIS A 64 15.58 3.17 -25.98
C HIS A 64 14.51 2.73 -26.98
N ASN A 65 13.46 2.05 -26.53
CA ASN A 65 12.39 1.53 -27.38
C ASN A 65 12.89 0.67 -28.55
N PHE A 66 13.84 -0.24 -28.28
CA PHE A 66 14.33 -1.20 -29.27
C PHE A 66 13.33 -2.32 -29.57
N LEU A 67 12.43 -2.56 -28.65
CA LEU A 67 11.53 -3.71 -28.65
C LEU A 67 10.15 -3.30 -29.15
N ASN A 68 9.61 -4.11 -30.07
CA ASN A 68 8.24 -4.00 -30.58
C ASN A 68 7.40 -5.17 -30.05
N LEU A 69 6.36 -4.89 -29.27
CA LEU A 69 5.47 -5.91 -28.72
C LEU A 69 4.34 -6.21 -29.70
N ALA A 70 4.42 -7.33 -30.41
CA ALA A 70 3.39 -7.75 -31.37
C ALA A 70 2.03 -7.98 -30.72
N GLY A 71 1.99 -8.39 -29.43
CA GLY A 71 0.76 -8.58 -28.67
C GLY A 71 0.15 -7.29 -28.10
N GLY A 72 0.79 -6.14 -28.34
CA GLY A 72 0.39 -4.86 -27.73
C GLY A 72 0.73 -4.75 -26.24
N VAL A 73 0.46 -3.59 -25.66
CA VAL A 73 0.65 -3.28 -24.23
C VAL A 73 -0.70 -3.34 -23.52
N SER A 74 -0.79 -4.08 -22.43
CA SER A 74 -2.00 -4.11 -21.62
C SER A 74 -2.34 -2.72 -21.09
N ILE A 75 -3.62 -2.34 -21.08
CA ILE A 75 -4.09 -1.11 -20.47
C ILE A 75 -3.68 -0.98 -18.99
N LYS A 76 -3.50 -2.11 -18.29
CA LYS A 76 -3.05 -2.17 -16.90
C LYS A 76 -1.69 -1.51 -16.67
N ASN A 77 -0.87 -1.40 -17.71
CA ASN A 77 0.45 -0.78 -17.66
C ASN A 77 0.43 0.70 -18.05
N THR A 78 -0.75 1.27 -18.28
CA THR A 78 -0.91 2.69 -18.57
C THR A 78 -0.97 3.53 -17.30
N HIS A 79 -0.49 4.76 -17.41
CA HIS A 79 -0.59 5.74 -16.32
C HIS A 79 -2.04 6.00 -15.88
N PHE A 80 -2.97 6.01 -16.84
CA PHE A 80 -4.41 6.11 -16.59
C PHE A 80 -4.91 4.99 -15.67
N TYR A 81 -4.62 3.73 -16.01
CA TYR A 81 -5.08 2.59 -15.22
C TYR A 81 -4.51 2.62 -13.79
N HIS A 82 -3.21 2.96 -13.66
CA HIS A 82 -2.58 3.08 -12.34
C HIS A 82 -3.21 4.20 -11.50
N LYS A 83 -3.51 5.37 -12.10
CA LYS A 83 -4.26 6.44 -11.43
C LYS A 83 -5.61 5.93 -10.91
N LEU A 84 -6.42 5.36 -11.78
CA LEU A 84 -7.77 4.91 -11.47
C LEU A 84 -7.79 3.79 -10.43
N ASN A 85 -6.92 2.79 -10.59
CA ASN A 85 -6.79 1.68 -9.65
C ASN A 85 -6.30 2.13 -8.26
N SER A 86 -5.37 3.10 -8.21
CA SER A 86 -4.90 3.67 -6.95
C SER A 86 -6.00 4.44 -6.22
N LEU A 87 -6.81 5.22 -6.95
CA LEU A 87 -7.99 5.89 -6.40
C LEU A 87 -8.99 4.88 -5.81
N TYR A 88 -9.33 3.85 -6.57
CA TYR A 88 -10.27 2.82 -6.16
C TYR A 88 -9.79 2.08 -4.90
N LYS A 89 -8.58 1.57 -4.94
CA LYS A 89 -8.01 0.79 -3.84
C LYS A 89 -7.78 1.62 -2.58
N SER A 90 -7.41 2.90 -2.72
CA SER A 90 -7.26 3.80 -1.57
C SER A 90 -8.56 4.04 -0.79
N ILE A 91 -9.72 3.80 -1.41
CA ILE A 91 -11.02 3.91 -0.74
C ILE A 91 -11.47 2.55 -0.20
N LYS A 92 -11.27 1.48 -0.96
CA LYS A 92 -11.81 0.15 -0.69
C LYS A 92 -10.93 -0.70 0.23
N ASP A 93 -9.61 -0.62 0.09
CA ASP A 93 -8.68 -1.46 0.84
C ASP A 93 -8.32 -0.80 2.17
N ASP A 94 -8.99 -1.16 3.25
CA ASP A 94 -8.68 -0.73 4.61
C ASP A 94 -7.66 -1.67 5.32
N GLU A 95 -7.41 -2.87 4.79
CA GLU A 95 -6.60 -3.92 5.44
C GLU A 95 -5.57 -4.51 4.46
N TYR A 96 -4.34 -4.74 4.96
CA TYR A 96 -3.25 -5.39 4.24
C TYR A 96 -2.74 -6.59 5.00
N GLU A 97 -2.56 -7.71 4.31
CA GLU A 97 -1.72 -8.80 4.80
C GLU A 97 -0.26 -8.53 4.40
N LEU A 98 0.62 -8.35 5.39
CA LEU A 98 2.05 -8.11 5.18
C LEU A 98 2.75 -9.19 4.35
N LYS A 99 2.19 -10.40 4.33
CA LYS A 99 2.72 -11.56 3.59
C LYS A 99 2.68 -11.39 2.07
N ASP A 100 1.73 -10.59 1.57
CA ASP A 100 1.53 -10.44 0.13
C ASP A 100 2.45 -9.40 -0.51
N LEU A 101 3.08 -8.54 0.29
CA LEU A 101 3.82 -7.38 -0.22
C LEU A 101 5.35 -7.48 -0.10
N ASN A 102 5.91 -8.44 0.63
CA ASN A 102 7.36 -8.55 0.91
C ASN A 102 8.00 -7.22 1.41
N LEU A 103 7.20 -6.36 2.04
CA LEU A 103 7.60 -5.02 2.46
C LEU A 103 8.05 -5.03 3.93
N ASN A 104 9.11 -4.28 4.23
CA ASN A 104 9.57 -4.06 5.60
C ASN A 104 8.50 -3.35 6.43
N GLU A 105 8.48 -3.61 7.76
CA GLU A 105 7.54 -3.01 8.72
C GLU A 105 7.49 -1.46 8.70
N ASP A 106 8.52 -0.81 8.16
CA ASP A 106 8.59 0.66 8.02
C ASP A 106 7.66 1.21 6.92
N THR A 107 7.15 0.36 6.03
CA THR A 107 6.24 0.75 4.94
C THR A 107 4.78 0.55 5.33
N LYS A 108 4.34 1.17 6.42
CA LYS A 108 2.96 1.05 6.94
C LYS A 108 1.91 1.82 6.14
N LEU A 109 2.30 2.51 5.10
CA LEU A 109 1.38 3.24 4.23
C LEU A 109 0.86 2.36 3.11
N ASN A 110 -0.43 2.54 2.84
CA ASN A 110 -1.04 1.97 1.66
C ASN A 110 -0.30 2.47 0.41
N LEU A 111 0.31 1.55 -0.36
CA LEU A 111 1.00 1.88 -1.61
C LEU A 111 0.10 2.64 -2.58
N HIS A 112 -1.19 2.33 -2.62
CA HIS A 112 -2.15 3.03 -3.47
C HIS A 112 -2.33 4.48 -3.06
N THR A 113 -2.30 4.78 -1.74
CA THR A 113 -2.32 6.14 -1.21
C THR A 113 -1.05 6.91 -1.61
N CYS A 114 0.13 6.27 -1.57
CA CYS A 114 1.37 6.86 -2.08
C CYS A 114 1.26 7.19 -3.58
N ASN A 115 0.67 6.29 -4.36
CA ASN A 115 0.49 6.47 -5.79
C ASN A 115 -0.42 7.67 -6.14
N LEU A 116 -1.38 8.03 -5.28
CA LEU A 116 -2.19 9.24 -5.51
C LEU A 116 -1.35 10.51 -5.65
N HIS A 117 -0.25 10.60 -4.91
CA HIS A 117 0.68 11.72 -5.01
C HIS A 117 1.64 11.58 -6.18
N ILE A 118 2.14 10.36 -6.43
CA ILE A 118 3.03 10.11 -7.58
C ILE A 118 2.31 10.45 -8.88
N PHE A 119 1.04 10.09 -9.00
CA PHE A 119 0.22 10.35 -10.19
C PHE A 119 -0.50 11.70 -10.19
N ASN A 120 -0.30 12.53 -9.14
CA ASN A 120 -0.94 13.84 -9.00
C ASN A 120 -2.47 13.80 -9.16
N CYS A 121 -3.13 12.84 -8.52
CA CYS A 121 -4.59 12.66 -8.58
C CYS A 121 -5.28 12.74 -7.21
N ALA A 122 -4.64 13.40 -6.23
CA ALA A 122 -5.18 13.54 -4.88
C ALA A 122 -6.52 14.31 -4.83
N ASP A 123 -6.70 15.29 -5.70
CA ASP A 123 -7.95 16.06 -5.78
C ASP A 123 -9.14 15.17 -6.19
N LYS A 124 -8.91 14.25 -7.12
CA LYS A 124 -9.91 13.29 -7.56
C LYS A 124 -10.30 12.28 -6.50
N PHE A 125 -9.42 12.03 -5.53
CA PHE A 125 -9.73 11.16 -4.41
C PHE A 125 -10.89 11.67 -3.56
N GLN A 126 -10.94 12.98 -3.27
CA GLN A 126 -12.04 13.59 -2.49
C GLN A 126 -13.38 13.47 -3.23
N GLU A 127 -13.36 13.75 -4.53
CA GLU A 127 -14.54 13.68 -5.39
C GLU A 127 -15.09 12.25 -5.46
N MET A 128 -14.22 11.27 -5.70
CA MET A 128 -14.57 9.86 -5.74
C MET A 128 -15.07 9.37 -4.38
N LYS A 129 -14.37 9.68 -3.28
CA LYS A 129 -14.75 9.27 -1.92
C LYS A 129 -16.12 9.80 -1.50
N LYS A 130 -16.45 11.04 -1.87
CA LYS A 130 -17.74 11.66 -1.54
C LYS A 130 -18.91 10.96 -2.23
N ASN A 131 -18.69 10.38 -3.40
CA ASN A 131 -19.73 9.80 -4.25
C ASN A 131 -19.68 8.26 -4.33
N PHE A 132 -18.69 7.61 -3.71
CA PHE A 132 -18.35 6.21 -3.90
C PHE A 132 -19.52 5.24 -3.76
N ASP A 133 -20.33 5.40 -2.70
CA ASP A 133 -21.48 4.55 -2.41
C ASP A 133 -22.81 5.16 -2.84
N LYS A 134 -22.80 6.31 -3.53
CA LYS A 134 -24.02 6.98 -3.99
C LYS A 134 -24.37 6.55 -5.39
N ASN A 135 -25.68 6.45 -5.66
CA ASN A 135 -26.18 6.35 -7.01
C ASN A 135 -25.87 7.66 -7.74
N ILE A 136 -25.29 7.55 -8.91
CA ILE A 136 -24.87 8.69 -9.73
C ILE A 136 -25.43 8.59 -11.14
N GLU A 137 -25.58 9.72 -11.80
CA GLU A 137 -25.85 9.77 -13.24
C GLU A 137 -24.59 9.37 -14.01
N PHE A 138 -24.76 8.63 -15.11
CA PHE A 138 -23.64 8.16 -15.92
C PHE A 138 -22.76 9.31 -16.43
N GLU A 139 -23.33 10.46 -16.73
CA GLU A 139 -22.59 11.64 -17.19
C GLU A 139 -21.55 12.11 -16.17
N PHE A 140 -21.86 12.02 -14.89
CA PHE A 140 -20.88 12.32 -13.83
C PHE A 140 -19.69 11.34 -13.87
N PHE A 141 -19.96 10.04 -14.00
CA PHE A 141 -18.90 9.03 -14.12
C PHE A 141 -18.05 9.23 -15.38
N GLN A 142 -18.70 9.49 -16.51
CA GLN A 142 -18.02 9.76 -17.79
C GLN A 142 -17.06 10.94 -17.67
N ASN A 143 -17.53 12.07 -17.14
CA ASN A 143 -16.70 13.27 -16.95
C ASN A 143 -15.50 12.99 -16.02
N PHE A 144 -15.72 12.25 -14.93
CA PHE A 144 -14.65 11.84 -14.01
C PHE A 144 -13.56 11.03 -14.72
N ILE A 145 -13.95 10.07 -15.57
CA ILE A 145 -13.00 9.26 -16.34
C ILE A 145 -12.29 10.11 -17.42
N GLU A 146 -13.01 10.97 -18.12
CA GLU A 146 -12.43 11.84 -19.16
C GLU A 146 -11.40 12.83 -18.60
N GLU A 147 -11.60 13.35 -17.40
CA GLU A 147 -10.62 14.19 -16.72
C GLU A 147 -9.34 13.41 -16.33
N LEU A 148 -9.46 12.15 -15.95
CA LEU A 148 -8.28 11.31 -15.70
C LEU A 148 -7.51 10.96 -16.98
N LEU A 149 -8.17 11.03 -18.14
CA LEU A 149 -7.59 10.75 -19.46
C LEU A 149 -6.92 11.97 -20.10
N ALA A 150 -7.00 13.16 -19.51
CA ALA A 150 -6.59 14.42 -20.15
C ALA A 150 -5.16 14.40 -20.74
N ASP A 151 -4.23 13.69 -20.09
CA ASP A 151 -2.83 13.57 -20.51
C ASP A 151 -2.52 12.23 -21.20
N SER A 152 -3.54 11.52 -21.68
CA SER A 152 -3.37 10.16 -22.21
C SER A 152 -3.23 10.16 -23.75
N GLU A 153 -2.60 9.10 -24.27
CA GLU A 153 -2.45 8.89 -25.71
C GLU A 153 -3.80 8.75 -26.43
N GLU A 154 -3.90 9.23 -27.67
CA GLU A 154 -5.14 9.27 -28.45
C GLU A 154 -5.79 7.88 -28.61
N GLU A 155 -4.99 6.84 -28.85
CA GLU A 155 -5.50 5.46 -28.97
C GLU A 155 -6.20 4.98 -27.68
N LEU A 156 -5.60 5.27 -26.52
CA LEU A 156 -6.20 4.96 -25.23
C LEU A 156 -7.51 5.68 -25.02
N VAL A 157 -7.55 6.98 -25.35
CA VAL A 157 -8.77 7.80 -25.22
C VAL A 157 -9.90 7.25 -26.08
N ILE A 158 -9.62 6.86 -27.34
CA ILE A 158 -10.62 6.29 -28.24
C ILE A 158 -11.18 4.98 -27.67
N LYS A 159 -10.31 4.03 -27.27
CA LYS A 159 -10.73 2.75 -26.74
C LYS A 159 -11.54 2.89 -25.45
N ILE A 160 -11.13 3.78 -24.55
CA ILE A 160 -11.89 4.03 -23.32
C ILE A 160 -13.25 4.66 -23.60
N LYS A 161 -13.36 5.56 -24.57
CA LYS A 161 -14.66 6.14 -24.97
C LYS A 161 -15.62 5.10 -25.57
N GLU A 162 -15.10 4.14 -26.33
CA GLU A 162 -15.90 3.02 -26.84
C GLU A 162 -16.47 2.18 -25.68
N GLU A 163 -15.65 1.86 -24.67
CA GLU A 163 -16.10 1.10 -23.50
C GLU A 163 -17.07 1.89 -22.61
N LEU A 164 -16.86 3.18 -22.45
CA LEU A 164 -17.81 4.06 -21.75
C LEU A 164 -19.17 4.08 -22.44
N ALA A 165 -19.20 4.12 -23.78
CA ALA A 165 -20.43 4.06 -24.52
C ALA A 165 -21.18 2.73 -24.29
N PHE A 166 -20.47 1.62 -24.21
CA PHE A 166 -21.05 0.30 -23.89
C PHE A 166 -21.62 0.29 -22.45
N ILE A 167 -20.89 0.79 -21.46
CA ILE A 167 -21.35 0.85 -20.08
C ILE A 167 -22.55 1.76 -19.91
N LYS A 168 -22.62 2.88 -20.66
CA LYS A 168 -23.77 3.79 -20.67
C LYS A 168 -25.08 3.05 -20.93
N GLU A 169 -25.08 2.14 -21.89
CA GLU A 169 -26.27 1.35 -22.21
C GLU A 169 -26.65 0.36 -21.11
N LEU A 170 -25.66 -0.21 -20.39
CA LEU A 170 -25.91 -1.07 -19.24
C LEU A 170 -26.49 -0.30 -18.05
N VAL A 171 -25.91 0.87 -17.74
CA VAL A 171 -26.33 1.70 -16.61
C VAL A 171 -27.70 2.34 -16.82
N ARG A 172 -28.10 2.56 -18.07
CA ARG A 172 -29.41 3.16 -18.41
C ARG A 172 -30.62 2.40 -17.85
N VAL A 173 -30.46 1.12 -17.59
CA VAL A 173 -31.54 0.23 -17.12
C VAL A 173 -31.53 0.06 -15.59
N HIS A 174 -30.40 0.38 -14.91
CA HIS A 174 -30.21 0.14 -13.50
C HIS A 174 -29.64 1.38 -12.79
N GLU A 175 -30.19 1.71 -11.63
CA GLU A 175 -29.58 2.71 -10.73
C GLU A 175 -28.38 2.08 -10.01
N LEU A 176 -27.18 2.48 -10.38
CA LEU A 176 -25.94 1.94 -9.84
C LEU A 176 -25.15 3.01 -9.08
N SER A 177 -24.46 2.59 -8.01
CA SER A 177 -23.53 3.46 -7.31
C SER A 177 -22.26 3.69 -8.13
N PHE A 178 -21.52 4.76 -7.80
CA PHE A 178 -20.22 5.04 -8.44
C PHE A 178 -19.29 3.81 -8.36
N CYS A 179 -19.20 3.15 -7.20
CA CYS A 179 -18.40 1.94 -7.02
C CYS A 179 -18.81 0.82 -7.97
N GLN A 180 -20.11 0.55 -8.09
CA GLN A 180 -20.62 -0.51 -8.97
C GLN A 180 -20.33 -0.23 -10.45
N ILE A 181 -20.52 1.02 -10.90
CA ILE A 181 -20.18 1.43 -12.26
C ILE A 181 -18.69 1.28 -12.51
N LEU A 182 -17.84 1.67 -11.54
CA LEU A 182 -16.40 1.57 -11.64
C LEU A 182 -15.93 0.10 -11.69
N GLU A 183 -16.51 -0.79 -10.91
CA GLU A 183 -16.20 -2.22 -10.95
C GLU A 183 -16.57 -2.84 -12.31
N LEU A 184 -17.74 -2.50 -12.86
CA LEU A 184 -18.12 -2.89 -14.21
C LEU A 184 -17.14 -2.35 -15.26
N PHE A 185 -16.71 -1.10 -15.10
CA PHE A 185 -15.74 -0.48 -15.98
C PHE A 185 -14.38 -1.19 -15.92
N PHE A 186 -13.88 -1.53 -14.74
CA PHE A 186 -12.66 -2.32 -14.62
C PHE A 186 -12.77 -3.69 -15.31
N MET A 187 -13.88 -4.39 -15.14
CA MET A 187 -14.12 -5.67 -15.82
C MET A 187 -14.11 -5.52 -17.34
N GLN A 188 -14.67 -4.44 -17.85
CA GLN A 188 -14.78 -4.20 -19.28
C GLN A 188 -13.42 -3.85 -19.91
N ILE A 189 -12.63 -3.00 -19.25
CA ILE A 189 -11.33 -2.57 -19.78
C ILE A 189 -10.19 -3.58 -19.55
N ASP A 190 -10.39 -4.62 -18.74
CA ASP A 190 -9.34 -5.57 -18.32
C ASP A 190 -8.64 -6.27 -19.50
N GLY A 191 -9.35 -6.49 -20.58
CA GLY A 191 -8.84 -7.15 -21.79
C GLY A 191 -8.25 -6.23 -22.85
N ILE A 192 -8.28 -4.91 -22.66
CA ILE A 192 -7.82 -3.95 -23.67
C ILE A 192 -6.31 -3.97 -23.79
N LYS A 193 -5.82 -4.10 -25.02
CA LYS A 193 -4.42 -3.96 -25.40
C LYS A 193 -4.26 -2.77 -26.34
N LEU A 194 -3.26 -1.95 -26.07
CA LEU A 194 -2.89 -0.81 -26.92
C LEU A 194 -1.82 -1.24 -27.91
N SER A 195 -1.82 -0.64 -29.10
CA SER A 195 -0.79 -0.89 -30.09
C SER A 195 0.56 -0.41 -29.56
N SER A 196 1.62 -1.17 -29.78
CA SER A 196 2.99 -0.72 -29.49
C SER A 196 3.48 0.17 -30.64
N VAL A 197 2.79 1.29 -30.89
CA VAL A 197 3.16 2.22 -31.96
C VAL A 197 4.43 2.96 -31.56
N GLY A 198 5.44 2.92 -32.43
CA GLY A 198 6.74 3.55 -32.18
C GLY A 198 7.76 2.65 -31.46
N GLY A 199 7.47 1.34 -31.34
CA GLY A 199 8.42 0.34 -30.89
C GLY A 199 9.60 0.18 -31.87
N GLY A 200 10.68 -0.44 -31.38
CA GLY A 200 11.89 -0.71 -32.16
C GLY A 200 11.69 -1.81 -33.21
N GLU A 201 12.79 -2.22 -33.80
CA GLU A 201 12.80 -3.22 -34.88
C GLU A 201 12.79 -4.67 -34.36
N VAL A 202 13.22 -4.93 -33.12
CA VAL A 202 13.25 -6.28 -32.55
C VAL A 202 11.86 -6.67 -32.04
N THR A 203 11.28 -7.72 -32.60
CA THR A 203 9.92 -8.11 -32.26
C THR A 203 9.86 -9.06 -31.05
N ILE A 204 8.97 -8.77 -30.10
CA ILE A 204 8.58 -9.67 -29.01
C ILE A 204 7.19 -10.22 -29.31
N MET A 205 7.04 -11.54 -29.20
CA MET A 205 5.75 -12.20 -29.42
C MET A 205 5.65 -13.54 -28.69
N GLY A 206 4.47 -14.05 -28.54
CA GLY A 206 4.24 -15.42 -28.12
C GLY A 206 4.55 -16.43 -29.25
N LEU A 207 4.62 -17.72 -28.90
CA LEU A 207 4.90 -18.77 -29.87
C LEU A 207 3.84 -18.86 -30.99
N LEU A 208 2.58 -18.62 -30.66
CA LEU A 208 1.49 -18.78 -31.63
C LEU A 208 1.48 -17.70 -32.70
N GLU A 209 1.91 -16.50 -32.35
CA GLU A 209 2.02 -15.35 -33.26
C GLU A 209 3.19 -15.55 -34.25
N SER A 210 4.21 -16.34 -33.89
CA SER A 210 5.37 -16.61 -34.74
C SER A 210 5.10 -17.62 -35.87
N ARG A 211 3.92 -18.23 -35.89
CA ARG A 211 3.56 -19.28 -36.87
C ARG A 211 3.60 -18.76 -38.31
N GLY A 212 4.33 -19.48 -39.14
CA GLY A 212 4.47 -19.12 -40.56
C GLY A 212 5.50 -18.00 -40.82
N LEU A 213 6.02 -17.36 -39.80
CA LEU A 213 7.09 -16.37 -39.91
C LEU A 213 8.47 -17.01 -39.89
N ARG A 214 9.46 -16.31 -40.41
CA ARG A 214 10.87 -16.70 -40.38
C ARG A 214 11.73 -15.58 -39.81
N TYR A 215 12.57 -15.93 -38.85
CA TYR A 215 13.54 -15.05 -38.25
C TYR A 215 14.93 -15.66 -38.31
N ASP A 216 15.93 -14.85 -38.55
CA ASP A 216 17.34 -15.27 -38.60
C ASP A 216 17.94 -15.35 -37.18
N GLY A 217 17.46 -14.53 -36.23
CA GLY A 217 17.82 -14.57 -34.83
C GLY A 217 16.59 -14.90 -33.96
N VAL A 218 16.70 -15.92 -33.12
CA VAL A 218 15.61 -16.35 -32.23
C VAL A 218 16.12 -16.39 -30.78
N ILE A 219 15.48 -15.67 -29.91
CA ILE A 219 15.75 -15.66 -28.48
C ILE A 219 14.49 -16.18 -27.76
N ILE A 220 14.63 -17.20 -26.92
CA ILE A 220 13.50 -17.78 -26.19
C ILE A 220 13.80 -17.68 -24.70
N VAL A 221 12.93 -17.01 -23.95
CA VAL A 221 13.00 -16.88 -22.49
C VAL A 221 12.04 -17.84 -21.80
N ASP A 222 12.16 -17.99 -20.49
CA ASP A 222 11.27 -18.84 -19.68
C ASP A 222 11.13 -20.27 -20.25
N PHE A 223 12.23 -20.88 -20.72
CA PHE A 223 12.21 -22.25 -21.27
C PHE A 223 12.11 -23.29 -20.15
N ASN A 224 11.11 -23.11 -19.29
CA ASN A 224 10.84 -23.92 -18.10
C ASN A 224 9.66 -24.88 -18.30
N ASP A 225 9.64 -26.01 -17.58
CA ASP A 225 8.55 -27.02 -17.65
C ASP A 225 7.19 -26.47 -17.23
N GLU A 226 7.16 -25.35 -16.50
CA GLU A 226 5.96 -24.59 -16.13
C GLU A 226 5.27 -23.98 -17.37
N PHE A 227 6.06 -23.49 -18.32
CA PHE A 227 5.56 -22.75 -19.50
C PHE A 227 5.66 -23.57 -20.79
N ILE A 228 6.64 -24.47 -20.90
CA ILE A 228 6.93 -25.25 -22.10
C ILE A 228 7.12 -26.73 -21.75
N PRO A 229 6.23 -27.62 -22.16
CA PRO A 229 4.96 -27.37 -22.86
C PRO A 229 3.91 -26.76 -21.94
N LYS A 230 3.15 -25.81 -22.47
CA LYS A 230 2.05 -25.18 -21.73
C LYS A 230 0.99 -26.25 -21.41
N ARG A 231 0.86 -26.55 -20.13
CA ARG A 231 -0.16 -27.51 -19.66
C ARG A 231 -1.50 -26.79 -19.63
N VAL A 232 -2.53 -27.43 -20.18
CA VAL A 232 -3.90 -26.96 -19.98
C VAL A 232 -4.30 -27.40 -18.58
N SER A 233 -4.61 -26.43 -17.70
CA SER A 233 -5.15 -26.70 -16.37
C SER A 233 -6.35 -27.66 -16.49
N SER A 234 -6.42 -28.61 -15.59
CA SER A 234 -7.38 -29.73 -15.55
C SER A 234 -8.78 -29.35 -16.04
N GLU A 235 -9.11 -29.72 -17.25
CA GLU A 235 -10.49 -29.76 -17.70
C GLU A 235 -11.19 -30.89 -16.91
N LEU A 236 -11.93 -30.50 -15.88
CA LEU A 236 -12.63 -31.44 -14.99
C LEU A 236 -13.57 -32.41 -15.70
N PHE A 237 -14.09 -32.03 -16.89
CA PHE A 237 -15.11 -32.79 -17.59
C PHE A 237 -14.60 -33.60 -18.81
N LEU A 238 -13.40 -33.31 -19.34
CA LEU A 238 -12.88 -33.91 -20.57
C LEU A 238 -11.50 -34.53 -20.35
N ASN A 239 -11.47 -35.76 -19.82
CA ASN A 239 -10.23 -36.50 -19.71
C ASN A 239 -9.74 -37.02 -21.10
N ASN A 240 -8.50 -37.51 -21.18
CA ASN A 240 -7.88 -37.97 -22.43
C ASN A 240 -8.64 -39.10 -23.13
N GLU A 241 -9.31 -40.01 -22.39
CA GLU A 241 -10.09 -41.08 -22.99
C GLU A 241 -11.36 -40.57 -23.67
N ILE A 242 -12.07 -39.65 -23.01
CA ILE A 242 -13.25 -39.01 -23.59
C ILE A 242 -12.85 -38.23 -24.84
N ARG A 243 -11.74 -37.47 -24.79
CA ARG A 243 -11.21 -36.74 -25.94
C ARG A 243 -10.91 -37.67 -27.11
N LYS A 244 -10.21 -38.77 -26.84
CA LYS A 244 -9.87 -39.77 -27.87
C LYS A 244 -11.12 -40.37 -28.50
N LYS A 245 -12.12 -40.75 -27.70
CA LYS A 245 -13.40 -41.31 -28.18
C LYS A 245 -14.23 -40.28 -28.97
N ALA A 246 -14.16 -39.01 -28.58
CA ALA A 246 -14.87 -37.92 -29.26
C ALA A 246 -14.10 -37.35 -30.48
N GLY A 247 -12.94 -37.88 -30.84
CA GLY A 247 -12.13 -37.35 -31.95
C GLY A 247 -11.51 -35.96 -31.65
N LEU A 248 -11.45 -35.56 -30.39
CA LEU A 248 -10.86 -34.30 -29.95
C LEU A 248 -9.34 -34.44 -29.76
N ILE A 249 -8.63 -33.31 -29.91
CA ILE A 249 -7.18 -33.25 -29.73
C ILE A 249 -6.82 -33.64 -28.29
N THR A 250 -5.97 -34.66 -28.11
CA THR A 250 -5.46 -35.11 -26.82
C THR A 250 -4.33 -34.21 -26.29
N HIS A 251 -4.00 -34.32 -25.01
CA HIS A 251 -2.89 -33.56 -24.42
C HIS A 251 -1.56 -33.87 -25.11
N ALA A 252 -1.26 -35.15 -25.41
CA ALA A 252 -0.05 -35.53 -26.13
C ALA A 252 0.03 -34.94 -27.54
N GLN A 253 -1.09 -34.84 -28.25
CA GLN A 253 -1.12 -34.18 -29.55
C GLN A 253 -0.90 -32.68 -29.45
N ARG A 254 -1.42 -32.03 -28.42
CA ARG A 254 -1.17 -30.59 -28.15
C ARG A 254 0.31 -30.36 -27.83
N GLU A 255 0.91 -31.22 -27.01
CA GLU A 255 2.33 -31.15 -26.69
C GLU A 255 3.21 -31.35 -27.92
N ASN A 256 2.92 -32.32 -28.76
CA ASN A 256 3.62 -32.55 -30.03
C ASN A 256 3.50 -31.36 -30.98
N LEU A 257 2.34 -30.68 -30.99
CA LEU A 257 2.14 -29.49 -31.80
C LEU A 257 2.99 -28.33 -31.30
N GLN A 258 3.07 -28.11 -29.98
CA GLN A 258 3.94 -27.09 -29.40
C GLN A 258 5.41 -27.39 -29.67
N ARG A 259 5.85 -28.65 -29.50
CA ARG A 259 7.21 -29.12 -29.85
C ARG A 259 7.53 -28.80 -31.30
N HIS A 260 6.61 -29.09 -32.22
CA HIS A 260 6.78 -28.80 -33.64
C HIS A 260 6.99 -27.31 -33.91
N TYR A 261 6.25 -26.43 -33.25
CA TYR A 261 6.38 -24.98 -33.43
C TYR A 261 7.75 -24.49 -32.94
N TYR A 262 8.18 -24.88 -31.74
CA TYR A 262 9.50 -24.50 -31.22
C TYR A 262 10.63 -24.99 -32.11
N TYR A 263 10.59 -26.26 -32.49
CA TYR A 263 11.63 -26.83 -33.33
C TYR A 263 11.67 -26.22 -34.74
N THR A 264 10.53 -25.98 -35.33
CA THR A 264 10.46 -25.32 -36.64
C THR A 264 11.05 -23.89 -36.58
N LEU A 265 10.78 -23.17 -35.53
CA LEU A 265 11.30 -21.81 -35.34
C LEU A 265 12.83 -21.84 -35.18
N MET A 266 13.36 -22.69 -34.32
CA MET A 266 14.80 -22.86 -34.09
C MET A 266 15.53 -23.41 -35.32
N ALA A 267 14.98 -24.39 -36.03
CA ALA A 267 15.62 -24.97 -37.21
C ALA A 267 15.76 -24.00 -38.38
N LYS A 268 14.90 -22.99 -38.47
CA LYS A 268 14.96 -21.97 -39.53
C LYS A 268 15.85 -20.78 -39.18
N ALA A 269 16.23 -20.63 -37.91
CA ALA A 269 17.06 -19.53 -37.44
C ALA A 269 18.54 -19.78 -37.75
N LYS A 270 19.32 -18.73 -37.91
CA LYS A 270 20.78 -18.77 -37.99
C LYS A 270 21.45 -18.80 -36.62
N LEU A 271 20.90 -18.04 -35.70
CA LEU A 271 21.37 -17.93 -34.30
C LEU A 271 20.20 -18.12 -33.34
N VAL A 272 20.42 -18.93 -32.31
CA VAL A 272 19.41 -19.23 -31.30
C VAL A 272 19.99 -19.04 -29.90
N GLY A 273 19.27 -18.32 -29.06
CA GLY A 273 19.57 -18.14 -27.63
C GLY A 273 18.39 -18.59 -26.78
N ILE A 274 18.64 -19.41 -25.77
CA ILE A 274 17.61 -19.92 -24.85
C ILE A 274 17.98 -19.55 -23.42
N SER A 275 17.03 -19.05 -22.65
CA SER A 275 17.21 -18.88 -21.22
C SER A 275 16.07 -19.51 -20.41
N TYR A 276 16.40 -19.94 -19.20
CA TYR A 276 15.43 -20.52 -18.26
C TYR A 276 15.85 -20.24 -16.82
N VAL A 277 14.91 -20.42 -15.89
CA VAL A 277 15.18 -20.32 -14.46
C VAL A 277 15.45 -21.71 -13.90
N GLU A 278 16.49 -21.83 -13.08
CA GLU A 278 16.81 -23.08 -12.38
C GLU A 278 17.10 -22.77 -10.92
N ASN A 279 16.18 -23.20 -10.05
CA ASN A 279 16.28 -23.05 -8.60
C ASN A 279 15.50 -24.19 -7.90
N GLU A 280 15.28 -24.11 -6.59
CA GLU A 280 14.57 -25.13 -5.81
C GLU A 280 13.12 -25.37 -6.30
N GLU A 281 12.48 -24.38 -6.91
CA GLU A 281 11.07 -24.42 -7.33
C GLU A 281 10.89 -24.63 -8.84
N LYS A 282 11.88 -24.24 -9.66
CA LYS A 282 11.77 -24.19 -11.12
C LYS A 282 12.83 -25.03 -11.80
N ILE A 283 12.39 -25.79 -12.78
CA ILE A 283 13.25 -26.69 -13.58
C ILE A 283 13.14 -26.33 -15.07
N LYS A 284 14.19 -26.67 -15.82
CA LYS A 284 14.20 -26.55 -17.28
C LYS A 284 13.09 -27.36 -17.94
N SER A 285 12.67 -26.95 -19.13
CA SER A 285 11.70 -27.68 -19.93
C SER A 285 12.30 -29.02 -20.41
N ARG A 286 11.49 -30.09 -20.40
CA ARG A 286 11.84 -31.37 -21.00
C ARG A 286 12.14 -31.27 -22.50
N PHE A 287 11.64 -30.31 -23.22
CA PHE A 287 11.99 -30.07 -24.61
C PHE A 287 13.46 -29.67 -24.80
N LEU A 288 14.07 -29.09 -23.76
CA LEU A 288 15.50 -28.75 -23.78
C LEU A 288 16.37 -30.02 -23.73
N ASP A 289 15.96 -31.04 -22.99
CA ASP A 289 16.66 -32.30 -22.89
C ASP A 289 16.69 -33.03 -24.25
N GLU A 290 15.66 -32.89 -25.08
CA GLU A 290 15.60 -33.42 -26.43
C GLU A 290 16.58 -32.73 -27.41
N LEU A 291 17.07 -31.54 -27.05
CA LEU A 291 18.01 -30.73 -27.86
C LEU A 291 19.47 -30.88 -27.41
N GLU A 292 19.77 -31.73 -26.44
CA GLU A 292 21.07 -31.82 -25.75
C GLU A 292 22.29 -31.80 -26.72
N PHE A 293 22.20 -32.45 -27.86
CA PHE A 293 23.28 -32.50 -28.84
C PHE A 293 23.57 -31.17 -29.55
N PHE A 294 22.69 -30.20 -29.47
CA PHE A 294 22.80 -28.90 -30.13
C PHE A 294 23.07 -27.75 -29.14
N LEU A 295 23.07 -28.05 -27.84
CA LEU A 295 23.16 -27.06 -26.78
C LEU A 295 24.61 -26.72 -26.46
N VAL A 296 24.91 -25.41 -26.45
CA VAL A 296 26.19 -24.85 -25.98
C VAL A 296 25.91 -23.87 -24.85
N GLU A 297 26.48 -24.17 -23.69
CA GLU A 297 26.31 -23.28 -22.51
C GLU A 297 26.98 -21.93 -22.76
N ASP A 298 26.23 -20.84 -22.55
CA ASP A 298 26.74 -19.50 -22.66
C ASP A 298 27.50 -19.09 -21.38
N LYS A 299 28.81 -18.99 -21.49
CA LYS A 299 29.73 -18.61 -20.40
C LYS A 299 30.36 -17.24 -20.58
N VAL A 300 29.87 -16.44 -21.54
CA VAL A 300 30.47 -15.14 -21.86
C VAL A 300 30.41 -14.19 -20.67
N TYR A 301 29.29 -14.16 -19.97
CA TYR A 301 29.09 -13.33 -18.79
C TYR A 301 28.69 -14.13 -17.57
N SER A 302 29.24 -13.76 -16.39
CA SER A 302 28.81 -14.29 -15.11
C SER A 302 27.46 -13.68 -14.68
N ASP A 303 26.76 -14.33 -13.74
CA ASP A 303 25.49 -13.81 -13.20
C ASP A 303 25.66 -12.43 -12.55
N ASN A 304 26.80 -12.16 -11.94
CA ASN A 304 27.11 -10.84 -11.39
C ASN A 304 27.19 -9.73 -12.47
N ALA A 305 27.55 -10.06 -13.71
CA ALA A 305 27.54 -9.08 -14.80
C ALA A 305 26.12 -8.71 -15.21
N TYR A 306 25.20 -9.69 -15.22
CA TYR A 306 23.78 -9.46 -15.47
C TYR A 306 23.12 -8.66 -14.33
N ILE A 307 23.49 -8.91 -13.07
CA ILE A 307 23.02 -8.13 -11.92
C ILE A 307 23.47 -6.67 -12.04
N LYS A 308 24.74 -6.41 -12.41
CA LYS A 308 25.24 -5.05 -12.63
C LYS A 308 24.47 -4.29 -13.70
N TYR A 309 24.04 -4.97 -14.76
CA TYR A 309 23.22 -4.35 -15.81
C TYR A 309 21.97 -3.69 -15.24
N PHE A 310 21.31 -4.31 -14.25
CA PHE A 310 20.14 -3.73 -13.57
C PHE A 310 20.54 -2.61 -12.61
N GLN A 311 21.62 -2.78 -11.84
CA GLN A 311 22.09 -1.80 -10.85
C GLN A 311 22.54 -0.48 -11.50
N GLU A 312 23.26 -0.54 -12.63
CA GLU A 312 23.70 0.64 -13.37
C GLU A 312 22.52 1.39 -14.03
N ASN A 313 21.39 0.73 -14.13
CA ASN A 313 20.18 1.25 -14.75
C ASN A 313 19.12 1.71 -13.75
N GLU A 314 19.42 1.85 -12.46
CA GLU A 314 18.49 2.40 -11.47
C GLU A 314 18.05 3.81 -11.88
N CYS A 315 16.74 3.97 -12.12
CA CYS A 315 16.13 5.29 -12.24
C CYS A 315 16.05 5.91 -10.85
N LYS A 316 16.96 6.83 -10.54
CA LYS A 316 16.80 7.67 -9.35
C LYS A 316 15.72 8.70 -9.63
N PHE A 317 14.52 8.45 -9.14
CA PHE A 317 13.48 9.47 -9.11
C PHE A 317 13.84 10.48 -8.00
N ASN A 318 14.43 11.62 -8.37
CA ASN A 318 14.53 12.75 -7.47
C ASN A 318 13.17 13.47 -7.45
N LEU A 319 12.29 13.03 -6.59
CA LEU A 319 11.05 13.74 -6.33
C LEU A 319 11.32 14.82 -5.28
N GLU A 320 11.05 16.08 -5.61
CA GLU A 320 11.18 17.16 -4.62
C GLU A 320 10.19 16.96 -3.48
N PRO A 321 10.64 17.10 -2.22
CA PRO A 321 9.74 16.99 -1.07
C PRO A 321 8.70 18.10 -1.07
N ILE A 322 7.49 17.76 -0.63
CA ILE A 322 6.41 18.72 -0.45
C ILE A 322 6.62 19.40 0.90
N THR A 323 6.79 20.72 0.89
CA THR A 323 6.98 21.50 2.11
C THR A 323 5.72 22.26 2.53
N HIS A 324 4.87 22.63 1.56
CA HIS A 324 3.66 23.42 1.78
C HIS A 324 2.53 22.90 0.89
N ILE A 325 1.32 22.88 1.42
CA ILE A 325 0.09 22.54 0.68
C ILE A 325 -0.97 23.59 1.01
N LYS A 326 -1.65 24.11 -0.02
CA LYS A 326 -2.81 25.01 0.15
C LYS A 326 -4.09 24.24 -0.12
N ALA A 327 -5.07 24.36 0.77
CA ALA A 327 -6.39 23.76 0.57
C ALA A 327 -7.46 24.50 1.39
N GLU A 328 -8.68 24.51 0.89
CA GLU A 328 -9.82 25.00 1.66
C GLU A 328 -10.21 24.00 2.75
N HIS A 329 -10.21 24.46 3.98
CA HIS A 329 -10.63 23.65 5.12
C HIS A 329 -11.10 24.49 6.30
N ASP A 330 -12.18 24.02 6.92
CA ASP A 330 -12.68 24.57 8.18
C ASP A 330 -12.21 23.68 9.34
N TYR A 331 -11.31 24.19 10.17
CA TYR A 331 -10.77 23.46 11.32
C TYR A 331 -11.83 23.08 12.35
N PHE A 332 -12.90 23.88 12.45
CA PHE A 332 -13.92 23.79 13.50
C PHE A 332 -15.24 23.14 13.04
N LYS A 333 -15.33 22.74 11.79
CA LYS A 333 -16.49 22.00 11.26
C LYS A 333 -16.82 20.72 12.05
N LYS A 334 -15.79 20.09 12.63
CA LYS A 334 -15.92 18.95 13.54
C LYS A 334 -15.31 19.31 14.88
N ALA A 335 -15.81 18.70 15.96
CA ALA A 335 -15.26 18.89 17.29
C ALA A 335 -13.73 18.72 17.31
N LEU A 336 -13.05 19.63 17.97
CA LEU A 336 -11.60 19.64 18.09
C LEU A 336 -11.18 18.78 19.27
N THR A 337 -10.49 17.66 18.99
CA THR A 337 -9.86 16.83 20.02
C THR A 337 -8.42 17.29 20.26
N PHE A 338 -7.85 16.94 21.42
CA PHE A 338 -6.44 17.24 21.68
C PHE A 338 -5.52 16.69 20.58
N SER A 339 -5.68 15.43 20.18
CA SER A 339 -4.85 14.82 19.12
C SER A 339 -4.94 15.59 17.80
N ARG A 340 -6.16 16.02 17.43
CA ARG A 340 -6.38 16.82 16.22
C ARG A 340 -5.73 18.20 16.32
N PHE A 341 -5.86 18.87 17.45
CA PHE A 341 -5.21 20.15 17.74
C PHE A 341 -3.67 20.02 17.71
N HIS A 342 -3.13 19.01 18.40
CA HIS A 342 -1.68 18.79 18.48
C HIS A 342 -1.04 18.55 17.11
N ILE A 343 -1.69 17.73 16.27
CA ILE A 343 -1.21 17.48 14.91
C ILE A 343 -1.29 18.76 14.07
N LEU A 344 -2.37 19.52 14.20
CA LEU A 344 -2.56 20.77 13.45
C LEU A 344 -1.44 21.78 13.71
N ILE A 345 -1.12 22.05 14.97
CA ILE A 345 -0.14 23.09 15.34
C ILE A 345 1.32 22.66 15.16
N ASN A 346 1.63 21.36 15.12
CA ASN A 346 3.01 20.90 15.04
C ASN A 346 3.34 20.29 13.66
N TYR A 347 2.37 19.61 13.02
CA TYR A 347 2.55 18.75 11.85
C TYR A 347 1.43 19.00 10.84
N GLY A 348 1.37 20.21 10.27
CA GLY A 348 0.28 20.63 9.38
C GLY A 348 0.13 19.74 8.15
N LEU A 349 1.22 19.21 7.55
CA LEU A 349 1.14 18.27 6.45
C LEU A 349 0.48 16.95 6.88
N ASN A 350 0.81 16.43 8.07
CA ASN A 350 0.14 15.23 8.61
C ASN A 350 -1.34 15.48 8.88
N TYR A 351 -1.68 16.69 9.35
CA TYR A 351 -3.08 17.12 9.52
C TYR A 351 -3.82 17.10 8.18
N TYR A 352 -3.22 17.66 7.14
CA TYR A 352 -3.77 17.66 5.79
C TYR A 352 -4.10 16.24 5.32
N TYR A 353 -3.13 15.33 5.34
CA TYR A 353 -3.35 13.96 4.88
C TYR A 353 -4.41 13.22 5.72
N LYS A 354 -4.34 13.35 7.03
CA LYS A 354 -5.23 12.62 7.94
C LYS A 354 -6.65 13.18 8.01
N TYR A 355 -6.79 14.51 8.11
CA TYR A 355 -8.07 15.14 8.44
C TYR A 355 -8.71 15.92 7.28
N VAL A 356 -7.93 16.45 6.36
CA VAL A 356 -8.45 17.11 5.16
C VAL A 356 -8.70 16.07 4.06
N LEU A 357 -7.69 15.31 3.66
CA LEU A 357 -7.85 14.21 2.70
C LEU A 357 -8.56 12.99 3.31
N GLY A 358 -8.45 12.81 4.63
CA GLY A 358 -9.06 11.67 5.33
C GLY A 358 -8.43 10.33 4.95
N LEU A 359 -7.11 10.32 4.69
CA LEU A 359 -6.38 9.11 4.44
C LEU A 359 -6.28 8.30 5.75
N LYS A 360 -6.57 7.02 5.67
CA LYS A 360 -6.48 6.10 6.80
C LYS A 360 -5.15 5.36 6.77
N GLU A 361 -4.62 5.06 7.95
CA GLU A 361 -3.53 4.11 8.07
C GLU A 361 -4.05 2.70 7.79
N PRO A 362 -3.31 1.88 7.02
CA PRO A 362 -3.71 0.48 6.82
C PRO A 362 -3.69 -0.27 8.14
N LYS A 363 -4.72 -1.07 8.39
CA LYS A 363 -4.74 -1.98 9.52
C LYS A 363 -3.89 -3.20 9.16
N ILE A 364 -2.75 -3.32 9.81
CA ILE A 364 -1.90 -4.51 9.68
C ILE A 364 -2.43 -5.55 10.67
N LEU A 365 -2.90 -6.68 10.15
CA LEU A 365 -3.29 -7.83 10.97
C LEU A 365 -2.00 -8.49 11.49
N ASP A 366 -1.55 -8.05 12.64
CA ASP A 366 -0.44 -8.68 13.37
C ASP A 366 -1.02 -9.36 14.63
N ASN A 367 -0.62 -10.59 14.87
CA ASN A 367 -1.09 -11.34 16.04
C ASN A 367 -0.45 -10.86 17.36
N ASN A 368 0.56 -9.98 17.30
CA ASN A 368 1.23 -9.45 18.48
C ASN A 368 0.65 -8.08 18.86
N LEU A 369 0.35 -7.87 20.14
CA LEU A 369 -0.08 -6.58 20.66
C LEU A 369 1.01 -5.52 20.47
N LYS A 370 0.71 -4.49 19.70
CA LYS A 370 1.60 -3.32 19.55
C LYS A 370 1.62 -2.49 20.83
N ALA A 371 2.67 -1.74 21.05
CA ALA A 371 2.80 -0.89 22.24
C ALA A 371 1.60 0.03 22.49
N ASN A 372 0.99 0.56 21.42
CA ASN A 372 -0.23 1.39 21.52
C ASN A 372 -1.46 0.59 21.94
N GLU A 373 -1.56 -0.67 21.54
CA GLU A 373 -2.67 -1.55 21.90
C GLU A 373 -2.54 -2.02 23.36
N LEU A 374 -1.30 -2.29 23.81
CA LEU A 374 -1.03 -2.57 25.21
C LEU A 374 -1.40 -1.37 26.11
N GLY A 375 -1.08 -0.14 25.67
CA GLY A 375 -1.50 1.08 26.36
C GLY A 375 -3.04 1.16 26.47
N SER A 376 -3.76 0.99 25.37
CA SER A 376 -5.24 1.00 25.36
C SER A 376 -5.84 -0.09 26.23
N PHE A 377 -5.21 -1.27 26.26
CA PHE A 377 -5.63 -2.37 27.13
C PHE A 377 -5.47 -2.00 28.62
N ILE A 378 -4.34 -1.38 28.99
CA ILE A 378 -4.08 -0.95 30.37
C ILE A 378 -5.11 0.11 30.80
N HIS A 379 -5.42 1.11 29.96
CA HIS A 379 -6.45 2.10 30.24
C HIS A 379 -7.81 1.44 30.52
N LYS A 380 -8.18 0.47 29.68
CA LYS A 380 -9.44 -0.26 29.87
C LYS A 380 -9.47 -1.07 31.16
N ALA A 381 -8.34 -1.71 31.51
CA ALA A 381 -8.23 -2.47 32.76
C ALA A 381 -8.34 -1.55 34.00
N LEU A 382 -7.72 -0.37 33.96
CA LEU A 382 -7.83 0.64 35.01
C LEU A 382 -9.26 1.21 35.11
N GLU A 383 -9.90 1.51 33.97
CA GLU A 383 -11.29 1.95 33.92
C GLU A 383 -12.21 0.94 34.62
N GLU A 384 -12.11 -0.33 34.26
CA GLU A 384 -12.92 -1.40 34.83
C GLU A 384 -12.65 -1.56 36.32
N TYR A 385 -11.38 -1.49 36.72
CA TYR A 385 -10.98 -1.62 38.14
C TYR A 385 -11.60 -0.50 38.99
N TYR A 386 -11.47 0.77 38.60
CA TYR A 386 -12.00 1.90 39.38
C TYR A 386 -13.53 1.97 39.33
N ASN A 387 -14.16 1.55 38.24
CA ASN A 387 -15.62 1.51 38.15
C ASN A 387 -16.23 0.46 39.09
N GLN A 388 -15.56 -0.69 39.26
CA GLN A 388 -15.98 -1.72 40.19
C GLN A 388 -15.66 -1.38 41.65
N ASN A 389 -14.65 -0.56 41.92
CA ASN A 389 -14.08 -0.30 43.23
C ASN A 389 -14.14 1.19 43.65
N LYS A 390 -15.19 1.92 43.30
CA LYS A 390 -15.36 3.38 43.50
C LYS A 390 -15.15 3.89 44.91
N ASN A 391 -15.32 3.03 45.92
CA ASN A 391 -15.26 3.45 47.34
C ASN A 391 -13.94 3.01 48.02
N LEU A 392 -13.01 2.42 47.30
CA LEU A 392 -11.72 2.05 47.85
C LEU A 392 -10.79 3.27 47.92
N ASN A 393 -10.14 3.43 49.06
CA ASN A 393 -9.09 4.42 49.30
C ASN A 393 -7.68 3.79 49.23
N TYR A 394 -7.58 2.65 48.56
CA TYR A 394 -6.32 1.95 48.29
C TYR A 394 -6.45 1.16 46.99
N PHE A 395 -5.33 0.91 46.33
CA PHE A 395 -5.24 0.04 45.16
C PHE A 395 -4.91 -1.39 45.60
N ASP A 396 -5.66 -2.35 45.07
CA ASP A 396 -5.51 -3.78 45.35
C ASP A 396 -5.02 -4.48 44.08
N TYR A 397 -3.76 -4.85 44.10
CA TYR A 397 -3.09 -5.49 42.97
C TYR A 397 -3.76 -6.80 42.54
N GLU A 398 -4.18 -7.65 43.50
CA GLU A 398 -4.78 -8.95 43.16
C GLU A 398 -6.14 -8.78 42.44
N LYS A 399 -6.98 -7.87 42.93
CA LYS A 399 -8.23 -7.54 42.23
C LYS A 399 -7.99 -6.95 40.84
N PHE A 400 -6.99 -6.12 40.69
CA PHE A 400 -6.63 -5.59 39.37
C PHE A 400 -6.20 -6.71 38.41
N MET A 401 -5.34 -7.62 38.87
CA MET A 401 -4.88 -8.74 38.05
C MET A 401 -5.98 -9.73 37.69
N ASP A 402 -7.00 -9.88 38.53
CA ASP A 402 -8.18 -10.68 38.20
C ASP A 402 -9.01 -10.02 37.08
N ILE A 403 -9.10 -8.70 37.07
CA ILE A 403 -9.74 -7.96 35.97
C ILE A 403 -8.93 -8.13 34.67
N VAL A 404 -7.60 -7.96 34.72
CA VAL A 404 -6.70 -8.15 33.56
C VAL A 404 -6.88 -9.52 32.91
N LYS A 405 -6.97 -10.60 33.72
CA LYS A 405 -7.19 -11.97 33.25
C LYS A 405 -8.58 -12.20 32.64
N ASN A 406 -9.58 -11.46 33.10
CA ASN A 406 -10.98 -11.62 32.67
C ASN A 406 -11.39 -10.72 31.50
N LEU A 407 -10.57 -9.73 31.13
CA LEU A 407 -10.80 -8.89 29.95
C LEU A 407 -10.63 -9.70 28.66
N LYS A 408 -11.76 -10.03 28.00
CA LYS A 408 -11.84 -10.96 26.86
C LYS A 408 -11.53 -10.33 25.48
N ASP A 409 -11.22 -9.06 25.40
CA ASP A 409 -11.19 -8.34 24.11
C ASP A 409 -10.00 -8.68 23.20
N LYS A 410 -8.88 -9.20 23.75
CA LYS A 410 -7.73 -9.74 23.00
C LYS A 410 -6.98 -10.76 23.84
N GLU A 411 -6.46 -11.79 23.22
CA GLU A 411 -5.49 -12.70 23.86
C GLU A 411 -4.20 -11.92 24.13
N ILE A 412 -3.92 -11.68 25.43
CA ILE A 412 -2.63 -11.12 25.85
C ILE A 412 -1.61 -12.25 25.84
N ASP A 413 -0.51 -12.06 25.12
CA ASP A 413 0.61 -13.00 25.17
C ASP A 413 1.26 -13.04 26.56
N ALA A 414 1.97 -14.10 26.83
CA ALA A 414 2.61 -14.34 28.15
C ALA A 414 3.64 -13.24 28.49
N LEU A 415 4.29 -12.63 27.52
CA LEU A 415 5.27 -11.57 27.73
C LEU A 415 4.59 -10.28 28.18
N ASN A 416 3.54 -9.84 27.48
CA ASN A 416 2.78 -8.65 27.85
C ASN A 416 2.09 -8.81 29.20
N LEU A 417 1.58 -10.01 29.52
CA LEU A 417 1.03 -10.30 30.83
C LEU A 417 2.10 -10.17 31.94
N ALA A 418 3.29 -10.71 31.73
CA ALA A 418 4.40 -10.59 32.69
C ALA A 418 4.85 -9.12 32.88
N LEU A 419 4.87 -8.32 31.81
CA LEU A 419 5.17 -6.89 31.89
C LEU A 419 4.11 -6.14 32.73
N ILE A 420 2.81 -6.41 32.53
CA ILE A 420 1.73 -5.83 33.35
C ILE A 420 1.89 -6.24 34.81
N GLN A 421 2.21 -7.50 35.10
CA GLN A 421 2.40 -7.97 36.47
C GLN A 421 3.50 -7.21 37.21
N VAL A 422 4.67 -7.03 36.57
CA VAL A 422 5.79 -6.30 37.17
C VAL A 422 5.42 -4.82 37.35
N MET A 423 4.87 -4.20 36.33
CA MET A 423 4.47 -2.80 36.31
C MET A 423 3.48 -2.47 37.42
N PHE A 424 2.43 -3.27 37.58
CA PHE A 424 1.35 -2.96 38.50
C PHE A 424 1.64 -3.32 39.97
N LYS A 425 2.66 -4.11 40.25
CA LYS A 425 3.21 -4.23 41.61
C LYS A 425 3.87 -2.93 42.08
N GLU A 426 4.59 -2.25 41.22
CA GLU A 426 5.14 -0.93 41.51
C GLU A 426 4.09 0.16 41.53
N PHE A 427 3.09 0.06 40.63
CA PHE A 427 1.96 0.97 40.58
C PHE A 427 1.13 0.94 41.87
N GLU A 428 0.94 -0.21 42.50
CA GLU A 428 0.25 -0.33 43.78
C GLU A 428 0.90 0.54 44.86
N ILE A 429 2.20 0.60 44.91
CA ILE A 429 2.95 1.43 45.89
C ILE A 429 2.68 2.92 45.61
N LEU A 430 2.85 3.32 44.33
CA LEU A 430 2.66 4.70 43.89
C LEU A 430 1.23 5.18 44.13
N GLU A 431 0.26 4.34 43.79
CA GLU A 431 -1.16 4.68 43.90
C GLU A 431 -1.63 4.74 45.36
N ASN A 432 -1.13 3.84 46.23
CA ASN A 432 -1.43 3.87 47.64
C ASN A 432 -0.81 5.09 48.35
N GLU A 433 0.33 5.61 47.87
CA GLU A 433 0.87 6.89 48.33
C GLU A 433 -0.01 8.09 47.90
N HIS A 434 -0.56 8.04 46.71
CA HIS A 434 -1.52 9.03 46.24
C HIS A 434 -2.80 9.06 47.10
N PHE A 435 -3.40 7.90 47.40
CA PHE A 435 -4.59 7.81 48.25
C PHE A 435 -4.36 8.28 49.70
N LYS A 436 -3.12 8.21 50.22
CA LYS A 436 -2.81 8.78 51.54
C LYS A 436 -2.95 10.31 51.62
N GLN A 437 -3.11 10.98 50.46
CA GLN A 437 -3.37 12.43 50.39
C GLN A 437 -4.88 12.74 50.35
N ASP A 438 -5.70 11.80 50.76
CA ASP A 438 -7.16 11.89 50.83
C ASP A 438 -7.85 12.11 49.45
N TYR A 439 -7.18 11.75 48.36
CA TYR A 439 -7.82 11.74 47.06
C TYR A 439 -8.80 10.57 46.92
N MET A 440 -9.92 10.84 46.25
CA MET A 440 -10.94 9.86 45.87
C MET A 440 -11.16 9.93 44.37
N VAL A 441 -11.33 8.79 43.72
CA VAL A 441 -11.63 8.72 42.30
C VAL A 441 -13.06 9.21 42.05
N GLU A 442 -13.22 10.32 41.34
CA GLU A 442 -14.52 10.89 40.99
C GLU A 442 -15.07 10.24 39.72
N LYS A 443 -14.27 10.19 38.65
CA LYS A 443 -14.64 9.65 37.33
C LYS A 443 -13.45 9.03 36.61
N CYS A 444 -13.70 8.00 35.81
CA CYS A 444 -12.74 7.38 34.91
C CYS A 444 -13.27 7.38 33.48
N GLU A 445 -12.35 7.55 32.50
CA GLU A 445 -12.58 7.43 31.06
C GLU A 445 -13.88 8.13 30.61
N PHE A 446 -14.10 9.35 31.06
CA PHE A 446 -15.31 10.09 30.78
C PHE A 446 -15.14 11.14 29.69
N GLU A 447 -16.17 11.30 28.89
CA GLU A 447 -16.19 12.26 27.78
C GLU A 447 -16.66 13.63 28.27
N GLN A 448 -15.98 14.66 27.79
CA GLN A 448 -16.30 16.05 28.11
C GLN A 448 -16.27 16.90 26.85
N ASN A 449 -17.33 17.70 26.69
CA ASN A 449 -17.44 18.71 25.65
C ASN A 449 -17.38 20.11 26.23
N LYS A 450 -16.79 21.06 25.49
CA LYS A 450 -16.81 22.47 25.81
C LYS A 450 -17.02 23.32 24.56
N GLU A 451 -17.92 24.27 24.64
CA GLU A 451 -18.08 25.31 23.64
C GLU A 451 -17.23 26.54 24.03
N PHE A 452 -16.42 26.99 23.10
CA PHE A 452 -15.60 28.18 23.22
C PHE A 452 -15.94 29.13 22.06
N ILE A 453 -16.17 30.40 22.37
CA ILE A 453 -16.40 31.43 21.37
C ILE A 453 -15.12 32.24 21.26
N SER A 454 -14.50 32.26 20.10
CA SER A 454 -13.29 33.02 19.83
C SER A 454 -13.58 34.53 19.79
N ASP A 455 -12.52 35.34 19.86
CA ASP A 455 -12.61 36.80 19.84
C ASP A 455 -13.32 37.35 18.59
N ASN A 456 -13.26 36.63 17.46
CA ASN A 456 -13.95 37.01 16.22
C ASN A 456 -15.33 36.32 16.05
N GLY A 457 -15.86 35.70 17.11
CA GLY A 457 -17.21 35.14 17.13
C GLY A 457 -17.34 33.74 16.54
N VAL A 458 -16.25 33.06 16.18
CA VAL A 458 -16.29 31.67 15.69
C VAL A 458 -16.54 30.73 16.86
N LYS A 459 -17.56 29.86 16.70
CA LYS A 459 -17.90 28.82 17.68
C LYS A 459 -17.00 27.59 17.48
N ILE A 460 -16.22 27.26 18.51
CA ILE A 460 -15.33 26.11 18.56
C ILE A 460 -15.89 25.09 19.56
N THR A 461 -16.16 23.88 19.12
CA THR A 461 -16.53 22.76 20.01
C THR A 461 -15.28 21.94 20.28
N ALA A 462 -14.81 21.94 21.51
CA ALA A 462 -13.73 21.07 21.98
C ALA A 462 -14.30 19.80 22.59
N PHE A 463 -13.65 18.65 22.35
CA PHE A 463 -14.03 17.35 22.85
C PHE A 463 -12.81 16.59 23.35
N GLY A 464 -12.95 15.91 24.49
CA GLY A 464 -11.90 15.03 25.00
C GLY A 464 -12.46 13.93 25.87
N ARG A 465 -11.74 12.83 25.94
CA ARG A 465 -11.92 11.76 26.89
C ARG A 465 -10.79 11.86 27.92
N ILE A 466 -11.15 12.03 29.18
CA ILE A 466 -10.22 12.21 30.28
C ILE A 466 -10.08 10.87 30.99
N ASP A 467 -8.85 10.38 31.16
CA ASP A 467 -8.59 9.05 31.70
C ASP A 467 -9.10 8.92 33.14
N ARG A 468 -8.76 9.91 33.99
CA ARG A 468 -9.23 9.89 35.39
C ARG A 468 -9.30 11.30 35.98
N LEU A 469 -10.29 11.54 36.81
CA LEU A 469 -10.48 12.70 37.62
C LEU A 469 -10.62 12.28 39.08
N ASP A 470 -9.72 12.79 39.93
CA ASP A 470 -9.77 12.62 41.37
C ASP A 470 -10.11 13.93 42.07
N ASN A 471 -10.64 13.83 43.27
CA ASN A 471 -10.89 14.99 44.12
C ASN A 471 -10.49 14.68 45.57
N ASN A 472 -10.14 15.74 46.28
CA ASN A 472 -10.09 15.76 47.74
C ASN A 472 -10.81 17.01 48.25
N ALA A 473 -10.72 17.30 49.55
CA ALA A 473 -11.41 18.45 50.16
C ALA A 473 -10.94 19.83 49.60
N TYR A 474 -9.82 19.91 48.92
CA TYR A 474 -9.15 21.17 48.54
C TYR A 474 -9.04 21.37 47.03
N GLU A 475 -8.88 20.29 46.28
CA GLU A 475 -8.56 20.40 44.85
C GLU A 475 -9.04 19.17 44.04
N ARG A 476 -9.12 19.36 42.74
CA ARG A 476 -9.32 18.28 41.76
C ARG A 476 -8.00 18.01 41.05
N LEU A 477 -7.77 16.75 40.73
CA LEU A 477 -6.61 16.29 39.99
C LEU A 477 -7.02 15.52 38.75
N ILE A 478 -6.62 16.00 37.59
CA ILE A 478 -6.74 15.28 36.32
C ILE A 478 -5.50 14.39 36.19
N ILE A 479 -5.72 13.12 35.92
CA ILE A 479 -4.66 12.13 35.72
C ILE A 479 -4.78 11.58 34.31
N ASP A 480 -3.68 11.55 33.57
CA ASP A 480 -3.53 10.94 32.25
C ASP A 480 -2.41 9.88 32.32
N TYR A 481 -2.75 8.64 31.97
CA TYR A 481 -1.82 7.52 32.05
C TYR A 481 -0.92 7.46 30.82
N LYS A 482 0.38 7.30 31.01
CA LYS A 482 1.38 7.21 29.95
C LYS A 482 2.20 5.93 30.09
N SER A 483 2.07 5.02 29.12
CA SER A 483 2.94 3.84 28.97
C SER A 483 4.19 4.12 28.14
N GLY A 484 4.26 5.26 27.46
CA GLY A 484 5.36 5.71 26.60
C GLY A 484 6.10 6.92 27.13
N LYS A 485 6.89 7.58 26.27
CA LYS A 485 7.62 8.81 26.61
C LYS A 485 6.67 9.98 26.83
N ILE A 486 6.81 10.67 27.95
CA ILE A 486 6.08 11.91 28.24
C ILE A 486 6.73 13.08 27.52
N ASP A 487 5.94 13.89 26.83
CA ASP A 487 6.34 15.20 26.33
C ASP A 487 5.75 16.28 27.26
N GLU A 488 6.57 16.82 28.14
CA GLU A 488 6.18 17.85 29.12
C GLU A 488 5.79 19.20 28.46
N LYS A 489 6.16 19.38 27.17
CA LYS A 489 5.82 20.58 26.41
C LYS A 489 4.46 20.49 25.72
N THR A 490 3.76 19.37 25.86
CA THR A 490 2.44 19.18 25.25
C THR A 490 1.37 20.03 25.95
N TYR A 491 0.34 20.40 25.20
CA TYR A 491 -0.86 21.06 25.75
C TYR A 491 -1.92 20.05 26.23
N GLN A 492 -1.62 18.76 26.36
CA GLN A 492 -2.65 17.75 26.62
C GLN A 492 -3.37 17.98 27.95
N LEU A 493 -2.63 18.14 29.04
CA LEU A 493 -3.21 18.37 30.35
C LEU A 493 -3.92 19.73 30.40
N ALA A 494 -3.34 20.77 29.81
CA ALA A 494 -3.98 22.07 29.68
C ALA A 494 -5.30 22.01 28.89
N PHE A 495 -5.36 21.16 27.84
CA PHE A 495 -6.58 20.93 27.07
C PHE A 495 -7.68 20.26 27.93
N TYR A 496 -7.32 19.31 28.77
CA TYR A 496 -8.27 18.67 29.67
C TYR A 496 -8.77 19.62 30.79
N VAL A 497 -7.87 20.44 31.35
CA VAL A 497 -8.26 21.50 32.27
C VAL A 497 -9.19 22.49 31.58
N PHE A 498 -8.87 22.91 30.35
CA PHE A 498 -9.75 23.78 29.57
C PHE A 498 -11.14 23.17 29.36
N LEU A 499 -11.27 21.85 29.10
CA LEU A 499 -12.57 21.19 28.94
C LEU A 499 -13.42 21.25 30.22
N LEU A 500 -12.79 21.14 31.39
CA LEU A 500 -13.48 21.15 32.70
C LEU A 500 -13.70 22.56 33.27
N GLU A 501 -13.12 23.58 32.64
CA GLU A 501 -13.21 24.97 33.12
C GLU A 501 -14.66 25.46 33.20
N SER A 502 -15.16 25.69 34.41
CA SER A 502 -16.34 26.49 34.68
C SER A 502 -15.88 27.77 35.40
N LYS A 503 -16.70 28.84 35.41
CA LYS A 503 -16.32 30.15 35.96
C LYS A 503 -15.78 30.14 37.41
N ASP A 504 -16.07 29.06 38.15
CA ASP A 504 -15.73 28.92 39.56
C ASP A 504 -14.63 27.91 39.88
N MET A 505 -14.03 27.21 38.87
CA MET A 505 -13.23 26.01 39.10
C MET A 505 -11.74 26.08 38.74
N LEU A 506 -11.28 27.11 38.06
CA LEU A 506 -9.86 27.22 37.61
C LEU A 506 -8.85 27.21 38.75
N ALA A 507 -9.18 27.77 39.88
CA ALA A 507 -8.24 28.02 40.96
C ALA A 507 -7.73 26.76 41.67
N ASN A 508 -8.49 25.63 41.60
CA ASN A 508 -8.23 24.43 42.38
C ASN A 508 -8.11 23.12 41.52
N THR A 509 -7.88 23.25 40.21
CA THR A 509 -7.70 22.05 39.36
C THR A 509 -6.23 21.89 38.98
N LYS A 510 -5.61 20.79 39.41
CA LYS A 510 -4.28 20.35 39.02
C LYS A 510 -4.36 19.25 37.96
N ALA A 511 -3.26 19.01 37.26
CA ALA A 511 -3.18 17.95 36.28
C ALA A 511 -1.79 17.28 36.32
N CYS A 512 -1.74 16.00 36.06
CA CYS A 512 -0.49 15.24 36.03
C CYS A 512 -0.53 14.09 35.02
N PHE A 513 0.64 13.67 34.61
CA PHE A 513 0.85 12.38 33.93
C PHE A 513 1.28 11.31 34.95
N TYR A 514 0.64 10.16 34.89
CA TYR A 514 1.13 8.96 35.53
C TYR A 514 2.03 8.20 34.54
N ASP A 515 3.33 8.30 34.75
CA ASP A 515 4.35 7.63 33.97
C ASP A 515 4.43 6.15 34.40
N LEU A 516 3.65 5.31 33.74
CA LEU A 516 3.60 3.86 34.05
C LEU A 516 4.90 3.14 33.73
N LYS A 517 5.75 3.72 32.88
CA LYS A 517 7.05 3.14 32.55
C LYS A 517 8.10 3.36 33.64
N ASN A 518 8.12 4.55 34.23
CA ASN A 518 9.11 4.95 35.21
C ASN A 518 8.53 5.04 36.64
N MET A 519 7.26 4.66 36.83
CA MET A 519 6.52 4.66 38.10
C MET A 519 6.65 5.98 38.86
N LYS A 520 6.31 7.08 38.24
CA LYS A 520 6.34 8.43 38.85
C LYS A 520 5.18 9.29 38.40
N ILE A 521 4.82 10.24 39.23
CA ILE A 521 3.81 11.26 38.92
C ILE A 521 4.53 12.52 38.45
N VAL A 522 4.18 12.99 37.25
CA VAL A 522 4.74 14.22 36.65
C VAL A 522 3.65 15.28 36.65
N TYR A 523 3.69 16.20 37.61
CA TYR A 523 2.73 17.27 37.69
C TYR A 523 2.98 18.32 36.62
N GLU A 524 1.88 18.85 36.03
CA GLU A 524 1.96 19.98 35.10
C GLU A 524 2.21 21.26 35.91
N ASN A 525 3.36 21.85 35.67
CA ASN A 525 3.68 23.16 36.19
C ASN A 525 3.09 24.23 35.26
N PHE A 526 2.55 25.34 35.84
CA PHE A 526 1.96 26.46 35.05
C PHE A 526 0.71 26.10 34.24
N THR A 527 -0.16 25.27 34.75
CA THR A 527 -1.40 24.84 34.06
C THR A 527 -2.23 25.99 33.55
N ASN A 528 -2.41 27.04 34.34
CA ASN A 528 -3.22 28.23 33.99
C ASN A 528 -2.60 29.03 32.82
N GLU A 529 -1.27 29.16 32.79
CA GLU A 529 -0.56 29.85 31.70
C GLU A 529 -0.72 29.08 30.39
N LYS A 530 -0.52 27.76 30.43
CA LYS A 530 -0.71 26.90 29.25
C LYS A 530 -2.17 26.87 28.77
N VAL A 531 -3.16 26.96 29.66
CA VAL A 531 -4.57 27.07 29.25
C VAL A 531 -4.82 28.42 28.55
N GLN A 532 -4.20 29.51 29.02
CA GLN A 532 -4.32 30.79 28.34
C GLN A 532 -3.61 30.80 26.98
N GLU A 533 -2.44 30.21 26.87
CA GLU A 533 -1.74 30.01 25.60
C GLU A 533 -2.58 29.18 24.62
N LEU A 534 -3.20 28.08 25.09
CA LEU A 534 -4.13 27.28 24.29
C LEU A 534 -5.28 28.12 23.73
N LYS A 535 -5.92 28.98 24.58
CA LYS A 535 -7.01 29.87 24.14
C LYS A 535 -6.52 30.88 23.11
N ASN A 536 -5.33 31.43 23.27
CA ASN A 536 -4.74 32.34 22.30
C ASN A 536 -4.51 31.67 20.96
N LEU A 537 -3.97 30.43 20.95
CA LEU A 537 -3.78 29.62 19.73
C LEU A 537 -5.12 29.31 19.04
N LEU A 538 -6.16 28.98 19.80
CA LEU A 538 -7.51 28.77 19.26
C LEU A 538 -8.08 30.04 18.61
N ASN A 539 -7.84 31.20 19.22
CA ASN A 539 -8.23 32.51 18.68
C ASN A 539 -7.46 32.83 17.38
N GLU A 540 -6.18 32.54 17.32
CA GLU A 540 -5.37 32.70 16.09
C GLU A 540 -5.88 31.83 14.97
N LEU A 541 -6.07 30.52 15.23
CA LEU A 541 -6.62 29.61 14.24
C LEU A 541 -8.01 30.02 13.73
N ALA A 542 -8.84 30.64 14.60
CA ALA A 542 -10.15 31.11 14.23
C ALA A 542 -10.12 32.40 13.35
N LYS A 543 -9.00 33.12 13.30
CA LYS A 543 -8.81 34.31 12.44
C LYS A 543 -8.36 33.94 11.03
N GLU A 544 -7.84 32.71 10.82
CA GLU A 544 -7.35 32.31 9.53
C GLU A 544 -8.47 32.16 8.48
N PRO A 545 -8.21 32.51 7.19
CA PRO A 545 -9.17 32.33 6.10
C PRO A 545 -9.51 30.85 5.87
N LEU A 546 -10.54 30.55 5.08
CA LEU A 546 -10.88 29.16 4.72
C LEU A 546 -9.81 28.49 3.88
N GLU A 547 -9.13 29.23 3.01
CA GLU A 547 -7.95 28.75 2.30
C GLU A 547 -6.77 28.66 3.29
N LYS A 548 -6.40 27.45 3.66
CA LYS A 548 -5.37 27.15 4.64
C LYS A 548 -4.06 26.78 3.96
N GLU A 549 -2.95 27.12 4.62
CA GLU A 549 -1.62 26.65 4.24
C GLU A 549 -1.11 25.66 5.29
N PHE A 550 -0.85 24.43 4.84
CA PHE A 550 -0.40 23.34 5.69
C PHE A 550 1.10 23.13 5.53
N PHE A 551 1.84 23.21 6.61
CA PHE A 551 3.28 22.94 6.69
C PHE A 551 3.63 22.40 8.08
N ASN A 552 4.78 21.75 8.21
CA ASN A 552 5.22 21.23 9.49
C ASN A 552 6.08 22.27 10.22
N GLN A 553 5.69 22.64 11.45
CA GLN A 553 6.46 23.53 12.31
C GLN A 553 7.59 22.81 13.04
N LYS A 554 7.38 21.52 13.39
CA LYS A 554 8.41 20.69 14.01
C LYS A 554 9.05 19.77 12.99
N SER A 555 10.33 19.47 13.19
CA SER A 555 11.01 18.42 12.40
C SER A 555 10.28 17.10 12.58
N ASP A 556 10.05 16.42 11.46
CA ASP A 556 9.28 15.17 11.43
C ASP A 556 9.88 14.11 12.32
N ASN A 557 9.05 13.58 13.20
CA ASN A 557 9.30 12.26 13.73
C ASN A 557 9.12 11.25 12.58
N ASN A 558 10.13 10.45 12.30
CA ASN A 558 10.09 9.38 11.29
C ASN A 558 8.99 8.31 11.54
N TYR A 559 8.15 8.51 12.55
CA TYR A 559 7.07 7.61 12.97
C TYR A 559 5.69 7.96 12.39
N SER A 560 5.55 9.09 11.68
CA SER A 560 4.27 9.39 11.06
C SER A 560 4.13 8.60 9.76
N PRO A 561 3.02 7.88 9.56
CA PRO A 561 2.78 7.12 8.34
C PRO A 561 2.70 8.01 7.09
N TYR A 562 2.42 9.31 7.27
CA TYR A 562 2.32 10.28 6.18
C TYR A 562 3.66 10.91 5.78
N THR A 563 4.73 10.70 6.55
CA THR A 563 6.05 11.30 6.30
C THR A 563 6.59 10.95 4.91
N MET A 564 6.40 9.71 4.48
CA MET A 564 6.82 9.25 3.16
C MET A 564 6.13 10.00 2.01
N LEU A 565 4.88 10.43 2.20
CA LEU A 565 4.09 11.11 1.17
C LEU A 565 4.68 12.48 0.81
N TYR A 566 5.09 13.26 1.80
CA TYR A 566 5.62 14.60 1.56
C TYR A 566 7.14 14.64 1.45
N LYS A 567 7.88 13.75 2.09
CA LYS A 567 9.32 13.60 1.85
C LYS A 567 9.62 12.94 0.52
N LYS A 568 8.66 12.19 -0.03
CA LYS A 568 8.81 11.39 -1.24
C LYS A 568 10.02 10.43 -1.18
N GLU A 569 10.39 10.03 0.03
CA GLU A 569 11.41 9.03 0.30
C GLU A 569 10.75 7.66 0.36
N PHE A 570 10.66 6.98 -0.77
CA PHE A 570 10.14 5.62 -0.85
C PHE A 570 11.32 4.65 -0.71
N LYS A 571 11.39 3.96 0.41
CA LYS A 571 12.28 2.79 0.56
C LYS A 571 11.52 1.59 -0.03
N LEU A 572 11.80 1.29 -1.30
CA LEU A 572 11.35 0.06 -1.95
C LEU A 572 12.14 -1.13 -1.46
#